data_f76c888a7ee7a228f4494469235a1bce
#
_entry.id   f76c888a7ee7a228f4494469235a1bce
#
_cell.length_a   1.000
_cell.length_b   1.000
_cell.length_c   1.000
_cell.angle_alpha   90.00
_cell.angle_beta   90.00
_cell.angle_gamma   90.00
#
_symmetry.space_group_name_H-M   'P 1'
#
loop_
_entity.id
_entity.type
_entity.pdbx_description
1 polymer ?
#
loop_
_entity_poly.entity_id
_entity_poly.type
_entity_poly.pdbx_seq_one_letter_code
_entity_poly.pdbx_strand_id
1 'polypeptide(L)'
;MNTPLSELSSAPSEFFTSLDGYSCNFPDDYWVLNRNTTLNIGGVRRLVSAESSDGLLRTLKYFVMNASGAHAHNLLDRYYALLKFGKGESVSPNLIARYRQSLDSTHEWYIGAIRVLVKQWHRLGYPGLHPGLNGFLTDLVLRSNRKGEAVKQLDPEKGPLSDIELLGFNDEVVQAYEIGSISITELALSLLASHTGSRPLQLTNTRLGDLSDDTNAQGERFYFIAMPRGKQPGQSFRLHFRKRAITEELYTILNAQATHVRATVAALWSFSVSEDVAKHLPLFPNWEAIRAIGSEAEFATVMMTDQLHLRSRQVSKSLQHISEQIDFKSERTDQSLNLTARRFRYTVGTRAAREGYGPLVIAELLDHSDTQNVGIYIQNVPEHAALIDQAVASQLAPFAQAFAGVIVSSKAAAVRGNDPDSDVRSTNGRGTGTCGSFGFCAASVPIPCYTCVHFQPWLDGPHQELLSELLEERARVVEVTHDLTIAAVLDRSILAITQVVDACNARLATRDDSVGT
;
A
#
# COMPACT_ATOMS: atom_id res chain seq x y z
N MET A 1 -10.35 71.43 -11.16
CA MET A 1 -11.48 70.55 -11.45
C MET A 1 -11.02 69.13 -11.20
N ASN A 2 -11.37 68.60 -10.06
CA ASN A 2 -11.07 67.22 -9.66
C ASN A 2 -12.15 66.32 -10.18
N THR A 3 -11.80 65.42 -11.10
CA THR A 3 -12.69 64.32 -11.48
C THR A 3 -12.55 63.22 -10.46
N PRO A 4 -13.63 62.66 -9.87
CA PRO A 4 -13.53 61.62 -8.88
C PRO A 4 -13.17 60.29 -9.50
N LEU A 5 -12.21 59.59 -8.89
CA LEU A 5 -11.92 58.17 -9.06
C LEU A 5 -13.09 57.33 -8.50
N SER A 6 -14.10 57.12 -9.26
CA SER A 6 -15.18 56.17 -8.95
C SER A 6 -15.81 55.65 -10.23
N GLU A 7 -15.27 54.55 -10.69
CA GLU A 7 -15.96 53.49 -11.43
C GLU A 7 -14.96 52.39 -11.75
N LEU A 8 -14.46 51.69 -10.69
CA LEU A 8 -14.04 50.34 -10.87
C LEU A 8 -15.28 49.53 -11.14
N SER A 9 -15.60 49.36 -12.44
CA SER A 9 -16.63 48.44 -12.92
C SER A 9 -16.40 47.08 -12.24
N SER A 10 -17.21 46.78 -11.23
CA SER A 10 -17.29 45.45 -10.65
C SER A 10 -17.79 44.53 -11.79
N ALA A 11 -16.93 43.59 -12.23
CA ALA A 11 -17.36 42.55 -13.11
C ALA A 11 -18.60 41.87 -12.54
N PRO A 12 -19.63 41.53 -13.36
CA PRO A 12 -20.84 40.94 -12.87
C PRO A 12 -20.53 39.69 -12.06
N SER A 13 -21.12 39.59 -10.85
CA SER A 13 -20.92 38.43 -9.97
C SER A 13 -21.41 37.17 -10.68
N GLU A 14 -20.53 36.19 -10.86
CA GLU A 14 -20.83 34.91 -11.47
C GLU A 14 -20.62 33.82 -10.41
N PHE A 15 -21.70 33.43 -9.73
CA PHE A 15 -21.67 32.37 -8.73
C PHE A 15 -21.69 30.99 -9.37
N PHE A 16 -20.97 30.05 -8.78
CA PHE A 16 -20.97 28.63 -9.10
C PHE A 16 -20.70 27.80 -7.85
N THR A 17 -21.04 26.53 -7.89
CA THR A 17 -20.92 25.65 -6.72
C THR A 17 -19.82 24.61 -6.96
N SER A 18 -18.94 24.41 -5.97
CA SER A 18 -17.94 23.33 -5.99
C SER A 18 -18.63 21.96 -5.91
N LEU A 19 -17.90 20.90 -6.27
CA LEU A 19 -18.40 19.52 -6.13
C LEU A 19 -18.82 19.20 -4.69
N ASP A 20 -18.17 19.83 -3.69
CA ASP A 20 -18.45 19.64 -2.28
C ASP A 20 -19.56 20.60 -1.74
N GLY A 21 -20.25 21.34 -2.62
CA GLY A 21 -21.43 22.17 -2.26
C GLY A 21 -21.10 23.58 -1.79
N TYR A 22 -19.84 24.05 -1.91
CA TYR A 22 -19.45 25.41 -1.52
C TYR A 22 -19.70 26.41 -2.65
N SER A 23 -20.28 27.57 -2.28
CA SER A 23 -20.48 28.67 -3.22
C SER A 23 -19.17 29.41 -3.46
N CYS A 24 -18.80 29.55 -4.73
CA CYS A 24 -17.67 30.34 -5.21
C CYS A 24 -18.17 31.47 -6.10
N ASN A 25 -17.50 32.62 -6.09
CA ASN A 25 -17.77 33.72 -6.98
C ASN A 25 -16.58 33.92 -7.92
N PHE A 26 -16.81 33.95 -9.22
CA PHE A 26 -15.76 33.95 -10.24
C PHE A 26 -14.75 35.10 -10.10
N PRO A 27 -15.11 36.36 -9.79
CA PRO A 27 -14.19 37.47 -9.61
C PRO A 27 -13.33 37.39 -8.34
N ASP A 28 -13.68 36.55 -7.36
CA ASP A 28 -12.98 36.52 -6.07
C ASP A 28 -11.52 36.05 -6.22
N ASP A 29 -10.66 36.59 -5.35
CA ASP A 29 -9.24 36.19 -5.28
C ASP A 29 -9.04 34.80 -4.64
N TYR A 30 -10.03 34.30 -3.92
CA TYR A 30 -9.98 32.99 -3.27
C TYR A 30 -11.29 32.22 -3.52
N TRP A 31 -11.17 30.99 -4.04
CA TRP A 31 -12.30 30.08 -4.12
C TRP A 31 -12.18 29.02 -3.04
N VAL A 32 -13.10 29.02 -2.09
CA VAL A 32 -13.18 28.00 -1.03
C VAL A 32 -13.99 26.84 -1.55
N LEU A 33 -13.34 25.68 -1.77
CA LEU A 33 -13.97 24.51 -2.41
C LEU A 33 -14.57 23.54 -1.38
N ASN A 34 -13.95 23.42 -0.23
CA ASN A 34 -14.37 22.67 0.95
C ASN A 34 -13.53 23.13 2.16
N ARG A 35 -13.76 22.57 3.35
CA ARG A 35 -13.01 22.93 4.57
C ARG A 35 -11.50 22.73 4.46
N ASN A 36 -11.03 21.88 3.55
CA ASN A 36 -9.61 21.54 3.40
C ASN A 36 -8.91 22.30 2.27
N THR A 37 -9.67 22.86 1.33
CA THR A 37 -9.12 23.33 0.06
C THR A 37 -9.64 24.72 -0.30
N THR A 38 -8.71 25.65 -0.48
CA THR A 38 -8.96 26.98 -1.02
C THR A 38 -7.99 27.23 -2.18
N LEU A 39 -8.48 27.72 -3.31
CA LEU A 39 -7.65 28.11 -4.45
C LEU A 39 -7.29 29.60 -4.33
N ASN A 40 -6.01 29.93 -4.52
CA ASN A 40 -5.54 31.30 -4.61
C ASN A 40 -5.58 31.78 -6.07
N ILE A 41 -6.71 32.32 -6.46
CA ILE A 41 -6.99 32.80 -7.83
C ILE A 41 -6.28 34.11 -8.11
N GLY A 42 -6.29 35.05 -7.16
CA GLY A 42 -5.63 36.35 -7.28
C GLY A 42 -4.11 36.23 -7.51
N GLY A 43 -3.48 35.21 -6.91
CA GLY A 43 -2.06 34.93 -7.16
C GLY A 43 -1.77 34.58 -8.60
N VAL A 44 -2.66 33.85 -9.27
CA VAL A 44 -2.51 33.42 -10.67
C VAL A 44 -2.83 34.54 -11.63
N ARG A 45 -3.92 35.29 -11.39
CA ARG A 45 -4.32 36.44 -12.23
C ARG A 45 -3.17 37.42 -12.43
N ARG A 46 -2.32 37.63 -11.42
CA ARG A 46 -1.19 38.56 -11.48
C ARG A 46 -0.01 38.08 -12.36
N LEU A 47 0.01 36.80 -12.72
CA LEU A 47 1.13 36.18 -13.46
C LEU A 47 0.83 35.87 -14.92
N VAL A 48 -0.42 36.05 -15.37
CA VAL A 48 -0.84 35.73 -16.75
C VAL A 48 -1.52 36.92 -17.40
N SER A 49 -1.57 36.94 -18.74
CA SER A 49 -2.33 37.94 -19.51
C SER A 49 -3.84 37.81 -19.21
N ALA A 50 -4.61 38.85 -19.43
CA ALA A 50 -6.05 38.85 -19.22
C ALA A 50 -6.76 37.71 -19.99
N GLU A 51 -6.38 37.48 -21.26
CA GLU A 51 -6.91 36.42 -22.10
C GLU A 51 -6.60 35.02 -21.54
N SER A 52 -5.33 34.77 -21.19
CA SER A 52 -4.91 33.50 -20.58
C SER A 52 -5.54 33.30 -19.19
N SER A 53 -5.77 34.38 -18.45
CA SER A 53 -6.47 34.32 -17.14
C SER A 53 -7.90 33.86 -17.31
N ASP A 54 -8.68 34.42 -18.24
CA ASP A 54 -10.08 34.03 -18.46
C ASP A 54 -10.19 32.54 -18.83
N GLY A 55 -9.41 32.09 -19.82
CA GLY A 55 -9.44 30.69 -20.25
C GLY A 55 -9.01 29.71 -19.18
N LEU A 56 -7.95 30.03 -18.41
CA LEU A 56 -7.48 29.23 -17.27
C LEU A 56 -8.55 29.13 -16.19
N LEU A 57 -9.14 30.25 -15.79
CA LEU A 57 -10.10 30.26 -14.68
C LEU A 57 -11.42 29.59 -15.06
N ARG A 58 -11.90 29.71 -16.30
CA ARG A 58 -13.04 28.92 -16.80
C ARG A 58 -12.74 27.43 -16.82
N THR A 59 -11.52 27.04 -17.17
CA THR A 59 -11.08 25.64 -17.10
C THR A 59 -11.01 25.15 -15.65
N LEU A 60 -10.50 25.96 -14.74
CA LEU A 60 -10.49 25.62 -13.31
C LEU A 60 -11.89 25.51 -12.74
N LYS A 61 -12.82 26.42 -13.10
CA LYS A 61 -14.25 26.32 -12.76
C LYS A 61 -14.82 24.96 -13.13
N TYR A 62 -14.51 24.46 -14.34
CA TYR A 62 -14.92 23.11 -14.75
C TYR A 62 -14.40 22.04 -13.76
N PHE A 63 -13.11 22.07 -13.37
CA PHE A 63 -12.57 21.11 -12.41
C PHE A 63 -13.17 21.27 -11.02
N VAL A 64 -13.43 22.50 -10.56
CA VAL A 64 -14.07 22.78 -9.26
C VAL A 64 -15.46 22.16 -9.18
N MET A 65 -16.22 22.21 -10.27
CA MET A 65 -17.59 21.67 -10.33
C MET A 65 -17.64 20.15 -10.54
N ASN A 66 -16.59 19.53 -11.15
CA ASN A 66 -16.65 18.15 -11.62
C ASN A 66 -15.59 17.22 -11.02
N ALA A 67 -14.65 17.75 -10.23
CA ALA A 67 -13.58 16.98 -9.62
C ALA A 67 -13.38 17.37 -8.15
N SER A 68 -12.65 16.54 -7.40
CA SER A 68 -12.36 16.84 -5.99
C SER A 68 -11.57 18.15 -5.85
N GLY A 69 -11.87 18.93 -4.79
CA GLY A 69 -11.14 20.17 -4.51
C GLY A 69 -9.61 19.99 -4.46
N ALA A 70 -9.13 18.87 -3.90
CA ALA A 70 -7.71 18.54 -3.88
C ALA A 70 -7.12 18.35 -5.30
N HIS A 71 -7.90 17.80 -6.26
CA HIS A 71 -7.45 17.67 -7.65
C HIS A 71 -7.35 19.04 -8.32
N ALA A 72 -8.39 19.87 -8.18
CA ALA A 72 -8.37 21.24 -8.71
C ALA A 72 -7.22 22.08 -8.13
N HIS A 73 -6.97 21.96 -6.82
CA HIS A 73 -5.84 22.60 -6.16
C HIS A 73 -4.50 22.13 -6.72
N ASN A 74 -4.31 20.82 -6.86
CA ASN A 74 -3.07 20.27 -7.41
C ASN A 74 -2.81 20.78 -8.83
N LEU A 75 -3.81 20.83 -9.70
CA LEU A 75 -3.68 21.36 -11.06
C LEU A 75 -3.24 22.82 -11.04
N LEU A 76 -3.91 23.65 -10.24
CA LEU A 76 -3.59 25.07 -10.09
C LEU A 76 -2.18 25.28 -9.52
N ASP A 77 -1.83 24.56 -8.45
CA ASP A 77 -0.55 24.70 -7.77
C ASP A 77 0.64 24.35 -8.69
N ARG A 78 0.52 23.26 -9.48
CA ARG A 78 1.57 22.90 -10.46
C ARG A 78 1.66 23.88 -11.61
N TYR A 79 0.54 24.39 -12.09
CA TYR A 79 0.53 25.44 -13.11
C TYR A 79 1.10 26.76 -12.57
N TYR A 80 0.75 27.12 -11.33
CA TYR A 80 1.29 28.31 -10.67
C TYR A 80 2.82 28.23 -10.45
N ALA A 81 3.33 27.05 -10.11
CA ALA A 81 4.78 26.83 -10.02
C ALA A 81 5.48 27.04 -11.38
N LEU A 82 4.87 26.58 -12.47
CA LEU A 82 5.36 26.85 -13.83
C LEU A 82 5.36 28.34 -14.16
N LEU A 83 4.27 29.07 -13.84
CA LEU A 83 4.18 30.51 -14.07
C LEU A 83 5.26 31.28 -13.30
N LYS A 84 5.51 30.90 -12.05
CA LYS A 84 6.60 31.48 -11.25
C LYS A 84 7.97 31.22 -11.85
N PHE A 85 8.21 30.03 -12.36
CA PHE A 85 9.46 29.70 -13.07
C PHE A 85 9.64 30.55 -14.33
N GLY A 86 8.56 30.76 -15.10
CA GLY A 86 8.57 31.56 -16.33
C GLY A 86 8.67 33.06 -16.11
N LYS A 87 8.51 33.58 -14.87
CA LYS A 87 8.66 35.03 -14.54
C LYS A 87 7.91 35.98 -15.47
N GLY A 88 6.66 35.61 -15.86
CA GLY A 88 5.85 36.43 -16.78
C GLY A 88 5.96 36.06 -18.27
N GLU A 89 6.78 35.06 -18.61
CA GLU A 89 6.82 34.48 -19.95
C GLU A 89 5.51 33.71 -20.23
N SER A 90 5.01 33.84 -21.46
CA SER A 90 3.84 33.07 -21.90
C SER A 90 4.13 31.57 -21.91
N VAL A 91 3.17 30.78 -21.45
CA VAL A 91 3.32 29.31 -21.35
C VAL A 91 3.37 28.72 -22.77
N SER A 92 4.54 28.24 -23.15
CA SER A 92 4.85 27.67 -24.46
C SER A 92 5.53 26.30 -24.33
N PRO A 93 5.66 25.50 -25.42
CA PRO A 93 6.44 24.27 -25.41
C PRO A 93 7.87 24.45 -24.90
N ASN A 94 8.52 25.56 -25.25
CA ASN A 94 9.89 25.88 -24.81
C ASN A 94 9.95 26.11 -23.29
N LEU A 95 9.00 26.85 -22.73
CA LEU A 95 8.94 27.05 -21.28
C LEU A 95 8.73 25.71 -20.54
N ILE A 96 7.83 24.85 -21.03
CA ILE A 96 7.61 23.52 -20.45
C ILE A 96 8.90 22.67 -20.51
N ALA A 97 9.62 22.68 -21.63
CA ALA A 97 10.86 21.93 -21.79
C ALA A 97 11.92 22.37 -20.78
N ARG A 98 12.12 23.69 -20.62
CA ARG A 98 13.06 24.27 -19.63
C ARG A 98 12.62 23.96 -18.20
N TYR A 99 11.32 24.07 -17.88
CA TYR A 99 10.78 23.75 -16.57
C TYR A 99 10.99 22.28 -16.25
N ARG A 100 10.73 21.37 -17.20
CA ARG A 100 11.00 19.94 -17.04
C ARG A 100 12.47 19.66 -16.70
N GLN A 101 13.41 20.34 -17.35
CA GLN A 101 14.84 20.20 -17.07
C GLN A 101 15.25 20.69 -15.67
N SER A 102 14.50 21.64 -15.11
CA SER A 102 14.74 22.15 -13.76
C SER A 102 14.15 21.24 -12.66
N LEU A 103 13.28 20.29 -13.01
CA LEU A 103 12.67 19.35 -12.09
C LEU A 103 13.57 18.12 -11.91
N ASP A 104 13.71 17.68 -10.66
CA ASP A 104 14.31 16.37 -10.40
C ASP A 104 13.38 15.21 -10.80
N SER A 105 13.91 13.99 -10.76
CA SER A 105 13.17 12.79 -11.17
C SER A 105 11.93 12.51 -10.30
N THR A 106 11.88 13.02 -9.09
CA THR A 106 10.74 12.83 -8.14
C THR A 106 9.62 13.82 -8.39
N HIS A 107 9.88 14.93 -9.10
CA HIS A 107 8.92 16.00 -9.37
C HIS A 107 8.46 16.06 -10.85
N GLU A 108 8.97 15.22 -11.74
CA GLU A 108 8.59 15.21 -13.16
C GLU A 108 7.07 15.03 -13.38
N TRP A 109 6.37 14.40 -12.44
CA TRP A 109 4.92 14.25 -12.46
C TRP A 109 4.14 15.57 -12.42
N TYR A 110 4.78 16.70 -12.05
CA TYR A 110 4.19 18.05 -12.14
C TYR A 110 3.75 18.35 -13.57
N ILE A 111 4.56 17.97 -14.53
CA ILE A 111 4.22 18.11 -15.97
C ILE A 111 2.95 17.29 -16.30
N GLY A 112 2.76 16.13 -15.64
CA GLY A 112 1.55 15.32 -15.80
C GLY A 112 0.28 16.06 -15.35
N ALA A 113 0.33 16.79 -14.23
CA ALA A 113 -0.77 17.62 -13.76
C ALA A 113 -1.04 18.80 -14.72
N ILE A 114 0.01 19.48 -15.17
CA ILE A 114 -0.09 20.56 -16.18
C ILE A 114 -0.72 20.03 -17.48
N ARG A 115 -0.32 18.84 -17.94
CA ARG A 115 -0.92 18.18 -19.11
C ARG A 115 -2.43 17.98 -18.96
N VAL A 116 -2.89 17.52 -17.80
CA VAL A 116 -4.33 17.33 -17.53
C VAL A 116 -5.08 18.65 -17.65
N LEU A 117 -4.56 19.72 -17.05
CA LEU A 117 -5.15 21.06 -17.12
C LEU A 117 -5.21 21.58 -18.57
N VAL A 118 -4.08 21.52 -19.29
CA VAL A 118 -3.96 22.03 -20.68
C VAL A 118 -4.85 21.24 -21.64
N LYS A 119 -4.92 19.90 -21.52
CA LYS A 119 -5.81 19.07 -22.34
C LYS A 119 -7.28 19.46 -22.15
N GLN A 120 -7.70 19.67 -20.90
CA GLN A 120 -9.08 20.08 -20.63
C GLN A 120 -9.35 21.51 -21.13
N TRP A 121 -8.39 22.43 -20.95
CA TRP A 121 -8.51 23.79 -21.47
C TRP A 121 -8.66 23.80 -22.99
N HIS A 122 -7.82 23.06 -23.70
CA HIS A 122 -7.91 22.90 -25.15
C HIS A 122 -9.27 22.28 -25.56
N ARG A 123 -9.74 21.24 -24.85
CA ARG A 123 -11.01 20.58 -25.13
C ARG A 123 -12.20 21.52 -24.97
N LEU A 124 -12.15 22.42 -23.99
CA LEU A 124 -13.20 23.42 -23.75
C LEU A 124 -13.16 24.59 -24.72
N GLY A 125 -12.10 24.75 -25.50
CA GLY A 125 -11.97 25.80 -26.52
C GLY A 125 -11.80 27.21 -25.97
N TYR A 126 -11.42 27.37 -24.69
CA TYR A 126 -11.23 28.71 -24.12
C TYR A 126 -9.94 29.35 -24.62
N PRO A 127 -9.90 30.71 -24.75
CA PRO A 127 -8.76 31.44 -25.28
C PRO A 127 -7.54 31.43 -24.36
N GLY A 128 -6.41 31.97 -24.87
CA GLY A 128 -5.20 32.20 -24.08
C GLY A 128 -4.25 31.00 -23.95
N LEU A 129 -4.50 29.91 -24.68
CA LEU A 129 -3.62 28.75 -24.75
C LEU A 129 -2.73 28.83 -26.00
N HIS A 130 -1.41 28.61 -25.82
CA HIS A 130 -0.49 28.56 -26.96
C HIS A 130 -0.87 27.41 -27.91
N PRO A 131 -0.99 27.66 -29.25
CA PRO A 131 -1.53 26.70 -30.21
C PRO A 131 -0.83 25.33 -30.24
N GLY A 132 0.51 25.29 -30.09
CA GLY A 132 1.29 24.04 -30.08
C GLY A 132 1.40 23.33 -28.75
N LEU A 133 0.88 23.90 -27.65
CA LEU A 133 1.15 23.41 -26.31
C LEU A 133 0.46 22.06 -26.00
N ASN A 134 -0.79 21.90 -26.44
CA ASN A 134 -1.54 20.68 -26.21
C ASN A 134 -0.92 19.48 -26.96
N GLY A 135 -0.51 19.68 -28.24
CA GLY A 135 0.19 18.64 -29.02
C GLY A 135 1.50 18.24 -28.33
N PHE A 136 2.35 19.21 -28.02
CA PHE A 136 3.63 18.99 -27.35
C PHE A 136 3.47 18.18 -26.05
N LEU A 137 2.55 18.58 -25.17
CA LEU A 137 2.31 17.86 -23.90
C LEU A 137 1.71 16.47 -24.12
N THR A 138 0.95 16.25 -25.19
CA THR A 138 0.36 14.93 -25.50
C THR A 138 1.45 13.95 -25.89
N ASP A 139 2.41 14.36 -26.71
CA ASP A 139 3.48 13.51 -27.23
C ASP A 139 4.62 13.29 -26.22
N LEU A 140 4.67 14.10 -25.16
CA LEU A 140 5.72 14.03 -24.16
C LEU A 140 5.63 12.76 -23.33
N VAL A 141 6.66 11.92 -23.34
CA VAL A 141 6.78 10.75 -22.46
C VAL A 141 7.28 11.20 -21.08
N LEU A 142 6.54 10.90 -20.04
CA LEU A 142 6.88 11.18 -18.65
C LEU A 142 7.21 9.90 -17.90
N ARG A 143 8.17 9.96 -16.99
CA ARG A 143 8.49 8.85 -16.10
C ARG A 143 7.33 8.63 -15.14
N SER A 144 7.00 7.37 -14.88
CA SER A 144 6.02 7.02 -13.85
C SER A 144 6.64 7.11 -12.45
N ASN A 145 5.86 7.60 -11.49
CA ASN A 145 6.26 7.54 -10.08
C ASN A 145 6.35 6.08 -9.61
N ARG A 146 7.45 5.73 -8.96
CA ARG A 146 7.57 4.46 -8.25
C ARG A 146 6.66 4.49 -7.03
N LYS A 147 5.57 3.71 -7.08
CA LYS A 147 4.58 3.65 -6.00
C LYS A 147 4.91 2.50 -5.06
N GLY A 148 4.70 2.73 -3.74
CA GLY A 148 4.73 1.68 -2.74
C GLY A 148 6.13 1.19 -2.32
N GLU A 149 7.22 1.87 -2.68
CA GLU A 149 8.58 1.47 -2.27
C GLU A 149 8.73 1.37 -0.75
N ALA A 150 8.21 2.33 0.00
CA ALA A 150 8.27 2.30 1.46
C ALA A 150 7.58 1.07 2.08
N VAL A 151 6.49 0.59 1.47
CA VAL A 151 5.83 -0.65 1.91
C VAL A 151 6.64 -1.86 1.52
N LYS A 152 7.11 -1.92 0.26
CA LYS A 152 7.88 -3.05 -0.26
C LYS A 152 9.20 -3.26 0.47
N GLN A 153 9.85 -2.17 0.88
CA GLN A 153 11.12 -2.20 1.61
C GLN A 153 10.93 -2.28 3.12
N LEU A 154 9.68 -2.27 3.62
CA LEU A 154 9.36 -2.17 5.05
C LEU A 154 10.11 -1.02 5.72
N ASP A 155 10.19 0.13 5.02
CA ASP A 155 10.93 1.32 5.46
C ASP A 155 10.53 1.70 6.91
N PRO A 156 11.47 1.79 7.85
CA PRO A 156 11.17 1.99 9.25
C PRO A 156 10.59 3.39 9.56
N GLU A 157 10.79 4.38 8.69
CA GLU A 157 10.30 5.74 8.90
C GLU A 157 9.03 6.06 8.10
N LYS A 158 8.87 5.48 6.91
CA LYS A 158 7.81 5.82 5.95
C LYS A 158 6.90 4.65 5.61
N GLY A 159 7.33 3.43 5.89
CA GLY A 159 6.61 2.19 5.65
C GLY A 159 5.63 1.83 6.79
N PRO A 160 5.17 0.58 6.83
CA PRO A 160 4.32 0.09 7.91
C PRO A 160 5.06 0.10 9.25
N LEU A 161 4.34 0.23 10.33
CA LEU A 161 4.84 -0.02 11.67
C LEU A 161 5.10 -1.52 11.83
N SER A 162 6.14 -1.89 12.60
CA SER A 162 6.31 -3.25 13.09
C SER A 162 5.23 -3.61 14.12
N ASP A 163 5.14 -4.89 14.49
CA ASP A 163 4.20 -5.29 15.53
C ASP A 163 4.58 -4.70 16.89
N ILE A 164 5.88 -4.57 17.19
CA ILE A 164 6.38 -3.94 18.42
C ILE A 164 6.06 -2.45 18.42
N GLU A 165 6.32 -1.74 17.31
CA GLU A 165 5.99 -0.32 17.19
C GLU A 165 4.49 -0.06 17.32
N LEU A 166 3.63 -0.92 16.75
CA LEU A 166 2.18 -0.75 16.84
C LEU A 166 1.65 -1.01 18.24
N LEU A 167 2.10 -2.07 18.91
CA LEU A 167 1.71 -2.40 20.27
C LEU A 167 2.20 -1.32 21.25
N GLY A 168 3.49 -0.98 21.19
CA GLY A 168 4.05 0.07 22.02
C GLY A 168 3.35 1.42 21.84
N PHE A 169 3.04 1.79 20.59
CA PHE A 169 2.24 3.00 20.32
C PHE A 169 0.85 2.94 20.98
N ASN A 170 0.12 1.83 20.85
CA ASN A 170 -1.23 1.71 21.42
C ASN A 170 -1.22 1.78 22.94
N ASP A 171 -0.21 1.21 23.59
CA ASP A 171 -0.07 1.24 25.06
C ASP A 171 0.32 2.63 25.54
N GLU A 172 1.33 3.24 24.94
CA GLU A 172 1.84 4.56 25.33
C GLU A 172 0.84 5.71 25.09
N VAL A 173 0.04 5.64 24.03
CA VAL A 173 -0.97 6.67 23.76
C VAL A 173 -2.08 6.66 24.81
N VAL A 174 -2.41 5.50 25.38
CA VAL A 174 -3.37 5.40 26.51
C VAL A 174 -2.74 5.98 27.78
N GLN A 175 -1.50 5.64 28.08
CA GLN A 175 -0.76 6.21 29.23
C GLN A 175 -0.63 7.74 29.11
N ALA A 176 -0.29 8.25 27.92
CA ALA A 176 -0.21 9.68 27.67
C ALA A 176 -1.53 10.42 27.95
N TYR A 177 -2.65 9.79 27.65
CA TYR A 177 -3.97 10.31 28.01
C TYR A 177 -4.23 10.24 29.53
N GLU A 178 -3.90 9.15 30.20
CA GLU A 178 -4.09 8.97 31.64
C GLU A 178 -3.32 10.00 32.47
N ILE A 179 -2.10 10.36 32.04
CA ILE A 179 -1.30 11.42 32.70
C ILE A 179 -1.66 12.83 32.23
N GLY A 180 -2.61 12.96 31.29
CA GLY A 180 -3.12 14.24 30.80
C GLY A 180 -2.21 14.98 29.81
N SER A 181 -1.22 14.34 29.21
CA SER A 181 -0.34 14.95 28.21
C SER A 181 -0.99 15.05 26.83
N ILE A 182 -2.02 14.25 26.54
CA ILE A 182 -2.85 14.36 25.35
C ILE A 182 -4.35 14.41 25.71
N SER A 183 -5.16 14.94 24.81
CA SER A 183 -6.62 15.04 24.98
C SER A 183 -7.34 13.75 24.58
N ILE A 184 -8.59 13.56 25.07
CA ILE A 184 -9.47 12.48 24.62
C ILE A 184 -9.68 12.50 23.09
N THR A 185 -9.69 13.68 22.47
CA THR A 185 -9.80 13.81 21.01
C THR A 185 -8.60 13.22 20.29
N GLU A 186 -7.39 13.46 20.80
CA GLU A 186 -6.15 12.91 20.22
C GLU A 186 -6.07 11.40 20.44
N LEU A 187 -6.40 10.91 21.62
CA LEU A 187 -6.49 9.46 21.90
C LEU A 187 -7.47 8.77 20.93
N ALA A 188 -8.71 9.24 20.87
CA ALA A 188 -9.75 8.65 20.03
C ALA A 188 -9.38 8.69 18.54
N LEU A 189 -8.82 9.81 18.06
CA LEU A 189 -8.42 9.99 16.67
C LEU A 189 -7.27 9.05 16.28
N SER A 190 -6.26 8.94 17.13
CA SER A 190 -5.07 8.13 16.86
C SER A 190 -5.37 6.64 16.92
N LEU A 191 -6.14 6.16 17.89
CA LEU A 191 -6.56 4.76 17.99
C LEU A 191 -7.52 4.38 16.85
N LEU A 192 -8.45 5.26 16.46
CA LEU A 192 -9.28 5.02 15.29
C LEU A 192 -8.43 4.92 14.00
N ALA A 193 -7.39 5.74 13.87
CA ALA A 193 -6.45 5.67 12.73
C ALA A 193 -5.63 4.38 12.75
N SER A 194 -5.09 3.99 13.91
CA SER A 194 -4.28 2.79 14.12
C SER A 194 -5.04 1.51 13.81
N HIS A 195 -6.28 1.38 14.29
CA HIS A 195 -7.09 0.17 14.13
C HIS A 195 -7.72 0.05 12.73
N THR A 196 -8.05 1.17 12.08
CA THR A 196 -8.80 1.13 10.82
C THR A 196 -7.95 1.38 9.57
N GLY A 197 -6.78 1.98 9.71
CA GLY A 197 -5.98 2.44 8.58
C GLY A 197 -6.71 3.44 7.68
N SER A 198 -7.71 4.14 8.21
CA SER A 198 -8.56 5.05 7.45
C SER A 198 -7.80 6.31 7.04
N ARG A 199 -8.21 6.92 5.92
CA ARG A 199 -7.60 8.18 5.46
C ARG A 199 -8.01 9.34 6.38
N PRO A 200 -7.17 10.39 6.52
CA PRO A 200 -7.51 11.57 7.35
C PRO A 200 -8.89 12.13 7.06
N LEU A 201 -9.29 12.20 5.79
CA LEU A 201 -10.62 12.69 5.40
C LEU A 201 -11.75 11.79 5.94
N GLN A 202 -11.56 10.48 5.95
CA GLN A 202 -12.56 9.53 6.45
C GLN A 202 -12.69 9.65 7.97
N LEU A 203 -11.56 9.69 8.69
CA LEU A 203 -11.52 9.90 10.14
C LEU A 203 -12.27 11.18 10.54
N THR A 204 -11.93 12.29 9.89
CA THR A 204 -12.53 13.59 10.23
C THR A 204 -13.97 13.76 9.75
N ASN A 205 -14.46 12.92 8.83
CA ASN A 205 -15.86 12.93 8.38
C ASN A 205 -16.81 12.12 9.26
N THR A 206 -16.31 11.42 10.29
CA THR A 206 -17.18 10.66 11.21
C THR A 206 -18.04 11.59 12.06
N ARG A 207 -19.25 11.12 12.40
CA ARG A 207 -20.22 11.79 13.26
C ARG A 207 -20.54 10.94 14.49
N LEU A 208 -21.17 11.53 15.49
CA LEU A 208 -21.58 10.80 16.69
C LEU A 208 -22.54 9.64 16.38
N GLY A 209 -23.44 9.81 15.43
CA GLY A 209 -24.40 8.79 14.99
C GLY A 209 -23.80 7.66 14.13
N ASP A 210 -22.50 7.70 13.83
CA ASP A 210 -21.84 6.60 13.10
C ASP A 210 -21.41 5.45 14.02
N LEU A 211 -21.39 5.67 15.33
CA LEU A 211 -21.14 4.65 16.33
C LEU A 211 -22.43 3.87 16.62
N SER A 212 -22.33 2.56 16.63
CA SER A 212 -23.46 1.68 16.95
C SER A 212 -22.97 0.40 17.61
N ASP A 213 -23.81 -0.19 18.44
CA ASP A 213 -23.67 -1.53 18.95
C ASP A 213 -24.87 -2.38 18.56
N ASP A 214 -24.70 -3.68 18.56
CA ASP A 214 -25.74 -4.67 18.26
C ASP A 214 -25.53 -5.90 19.14
N THR A 215 -26.58 -6.65 19.40
CA THR A 215 -26.52 -7.86 20.22
C THR A 215 -27.07 -9.04 19.41
N ASN A 216 -26.29 -10.11 19.28
CA ASN A 216 -26.75 -11.31 18.59
C ASN A 216 -27.79 -12.11 19.40
N ALA A 217 -28.34 -13.15 18.79
CA ALA A 217 -29.32 -14.03 19.45
C ALA A 217 -28.77 -14.77 20.67
N GLN A 218 -27.45 -14.85 20.83
CA GLN A 218 -26.76 -15.47 21.97
C GLN A 218 -26.47 -14.48 23.09
N GLY A 219 -26.82 -13.19 22.95
CA GLY A 219 -26.55 -12.14 23.93
C GLY A 219 -25.16 -11.52 23.87
N GLU A 220 -24.34 -11.85 22.84
CA GLU A 220 -23.03 -11.26 22.65
C GLU A 220 -23.15 -9.89 21.98
N ARG A 221 -22.42 -8.91 22.48
CA ARG A 221 -22.43 -7.52 22.01
C ARG A 221 -21.34 -7.29 20.99
N PHE A 222 -21.70 -6.66 19.90
CA PHE A 222 -20.79 -6.28 18.80
C PHE A 222 -20.84 -4.78 18.59
N TYR A 223 -19.67 -4.20 18.36
CA TYR A 223 -19.50 -2.76 18.23
C TYR A 223 -19.07 -2.41 16.81
N PHE A 224 -19.62 -1.32 16.29
CA PHE A 224 -19.40 -0.92 14.90
C PHE A 224 -19.20 0.58 14.78
N ILE A 225 -18.47 0.96 13.72
CA ILE A 225 -18.41 2.32 13.23
C ILE A 225 -18.72 2.36 11.73
N ALA A 226 -19.62 3.25 11.31
CA ALA A 226 -19.94 3.51 9.91
C ALA A 226 -18.97 4.55 9.34
N MET A 227 -17.88 4.10 8.71
CA MET A 227 -16.86 4.98 8.14
C MET A 227 -17.33 5.56 6.82
N PRO A 228 -17.38 6.92 6.66
CA PRO A 228 -17.66 7.54 5.38
C PRO A 228 -16.61 7.16 4.33
N ARG A 229 -17.04 6.79 3.13
CA ARG A 229 -16.10 6.48 2.04
C ARG A 229 -15.44 7.75 1.51
N GLY A 230 -14.16 7.65 1.17
CA GLY A 230 -13.39 8.74 0.60
C GLY A 230 -13.05 8.47 -0.86
N LYS A 231 -12.93 9.53 -1.67
CA LYS A 231 -12.46 9.47 -3.07
C LYS A 231 -13.33 8.64 -4.02
N GLN A 232 -14.64 8.68 -3.87
CA GLN A 232 -15.55 8.10 -4.85
C GLN A 232 -15.82 9.13 -5.96
N PRO A 233 -15.60 8.83 -7.26
CA PRO A 233 -15.85 9.77 -8.35
C PRO A 233 -17.31 10.25 -8.35
N GLY A 234 -17.53 11.56 -8.47
CA GLY A 234 -18.87 12.17 -8.61
C GLY A 234 -19.78 12.07 -7.38
N GLN A 235 -19.24 11.84 -6.18
CA GLN A 235 -20.06 11.65 -4.98
C GLN A 235 -19.97 12.82 -4.01
N SER A 236 -21.13 13.16 -3.45
CA SER A 236 -21.31 14.19 -2.43
C SER A 236 -20.79 13.74 -1.05
N PHE A 237 -20.64 14.70 -0.15
CA PHE A 237 -20.24 14.50 1.23
C PHE A 237 -21.12 13.45 1.95
N ARG A 238 -20.49 12.41 2.51
CA ARG A 238 -21.12 11.34 3.31
C ARG A 238 -22.26 10.58 2.63
N LEU A 239 -22.20 10.37 1.31
CA LEU A 239 -23.23 9.61 0.58
C LEU A 239 -23.08 8.08 0.76
N HIS A 240 -21.85 7.58 0.93
CA HIS A 240 -21.57 6.15 1.06
C HIS A 240 -20.74 5.86 2.31
N PHE A 241 -20.99 4.69 2.89
CA PHE A 241 -20.37 4.23 4.12
C PHE A 241 -19.85 2.80 4.00
N ARG A 242 -18.89 2.48 4.87
CA ARG A 242 -18.50 1.11 5.20
C ARG A 242 -18.67 0.88 6.69
N LYS A 243 -19.54 -0.04 7.05
CA LYS A 243 -19.68 -0.48 8.44
C LYS A 243 -18.47 -1.37 8.79
N ARG A 244 -17.78 -1.06 9.87
CA ARG A 244 -16.63 -1.78 10.38
C ARG A 244 -16.88 -2.24 11.79
N ALA A 245 -16.61 -3.51 12.08
CA ALA A 245 -16.52 -3.99 13.44
C ALA A 245 -15.28 -3.39 14.11
N ILE A 246 -15.43 -3.00 15.36
CA ILE A 246 -14.37 -2.48 16.22
C ILE A 246 -14.41 -3.21 17.56
N THR A 247 -13.31 -3.15 18.32
CA THR A 247 -13.26 -3.75 19.66
C THR A 247 -14.07 -2.93 20.66
N GLU A 248 -14.44 -3.53 21.79
CA GLU A 248 -15.15 -2.86 22.88
C GLU A 248 -14.35 -1.70 23.45
N GLU A 249 -13.04 -1.87 23.60
CA GLU A 249 -12.13 -0.83 24.11
C GLU A 249 -12.14 0.38 23.20
N LEU A 250 -11.98 0.19 21.89
CA LEU A 250 -12.03 1.29 20.93
C LEU A 250 -13.39 1.97 20.92
N TYR A 251 -14.49 1.19 20.98
CA TYR A 251 -15.84 1.75 21.06
C TYR A 251 -16.02 2.62 22.31
N THR A 252 -15.53 2.14 23.46
CA THR A 252 -15.60 2.86 24.74
C THR A 252 -14.89 4.22 24.66
N ILE A 253 -13.69 4.25 24.08
CA ILE A 253 -12.92 5.49 23.89
C ILE A 253 -13.64 6.44 22.92
N LEU A 254 -14.17 5.93 21.81
CA LEU A 254 -14.91 6.75 20.84
C LEU A 254 -16.21 7.29 21.44
N ASN A 255 -16.87 6.53 22.29
CA ASN A 255 -18.08 6.97 23.01
C ASN A 255 -17.75 8.01 24.09
N ALA A 256 -16.62 7.90 24.79
CA ALA A 256 -16.10 8.95 25.68
C ALA A 256 -15.83 10.25 24.92
N GLN A 257 -15.23 10.16 23.73
CA GLN A 257 -15.06 11.33 22.84
C GLN A 257 -16.42 11.91 22.41
N ALA A 258 -17.39 11.07 22.05
CA ALA A 258 -18.72 11.54 21.68
C ALA A 258 -19.43 12.26 22.86
N THR A 259 -19.28 11.75 24.07
CA THR A 259 -19.79 12.37 25.30
C THR A 259 -19.12 13.73 25.56
N HIS A 260 -17.78 13.79 25.39
CA HIS A 260 -17.03 15.05 25.48
C HIS A 260 -17.52 16.10 24.49
N VAL A 261 -17.76 15.70 23.23
CA VAL A 261 -18.28 16.60 22.19
C VAL A 261 -19.66 17.14 22.57
N ARG A 262 -20.60 16.25 23.00
CA ARG A 262 -21.94 16.68 23.44
C ARG A 262 -21.89 17.67 24.60
N ALA A 263 -21.10 17.36 25.62
CA ALA A 263 -20.95 18.23 26.79
C ALA A 263 -20.36 19.61 26.42
N THR A 264 -19.34 19.62 25.55
CA THR A 264 -18.71 20.88 25.10
C THR A 264 -19.67 21.70 24.25
N VAL A 265 -20.42 21.09 23.34
CA VAL A 265 -21.42 21.79 22.52
C VAL A 265 -22.53 22.36 23.39
N ALA A 266 -23.05 21.60 24.36
CA ALA A 266 -24.06 22.07 25.30
C ALA A 266 -23.57 23.25 26.14
N ALA A 267 -22.28 23.33 26.45
CA ALA A 267 -21.70 24.47 27.16
C ALA A 267 -21.44 25.69 26.26
N LEU A 268 -21.25 25.49 24.96
CA LEU A 268 -20.95 26.57 24.01
C LEU A 268 -22.20 27.23 23.44
N TRP A 269 -23.27 26.46 23.20
CA TRP A 269 -24.48 26.96 22.58
C TRP A 269 -25.51 27.45 23.60
N SER A 270 -26.18 28.55 23.27
CA SER A 270 -27.29 29.09 24.07
C SER A 270 -28.65 28.41 23.77
N PHE A 271 -28.67 27.44 22.86
CA PHE A 271 -29.83 26.64 22.45
C PHE A 271 -29.53 25.17 22.60
N SER A 272 -30.56 24.36 22.74
CA SER A 272 -30.46 22.90 22.81
C SER A 272 -30.86 22.28 21.47
N VAL A 273 -30.26 21.15 21.17
CA VAL A 273 -30.64 20.32 20.01
C VAL A 273 -31.18 18.97 20.49
N SER A 274 -32.14 18.42 19.77
CA SER A 274 -32.66 17.08 20.05
C SER A 274 -31.59 16.01 19.88
N GLU A 275 -31.76 14.84 20.51
CA GLU A 275 -30.81 13.72 20.37
C GLU A 275 -30.65 13.27 18.90
N ASP A 276 -31.73 13.30 18.12
CA ASP A 276 -31.68 12.96 16.69
C ASP A 276 -30.87 13.96 15.88
N VAL A 277 -30.89 15.22 16.24
CA VAL A 277 -30.08 16.29 15.60
C VAL A 277 -28.65 16.21 16.09
N ALA A 278 -28.41 15.90 17.37
CA ALA A 278 -27.08 15.75 17.96
C ALA A 278 -26.24 14.63 17.31
N LYS A 279 -26.89 13.57 16.78
CA LYS A 279 -26.23 12.52 16.00
C LYS A 279 -25.41 13.04 14.80
N HIS A 280 -25.79 14.21 14.27
CA HIS A 280 -25.12 14.84 13.14
C HIS A 280 -23.87 15.65 13.52
N LEU A 281 -23.62 15.86 14.82
CA LEU A 281 -22.37 16.49 15.28
C LEU A 281 -21.16 15.67 14.85
N PRO A 282 -20.07 16.33 14.40
CA PRO A 282 -18.82 15.64 14.12
C PRO A 282 -18.26 14.92 15.37
N LEU A 283 -17.74 13.72 15.20
CA LEU A 283 -16.97 13.05 16.25
C LEU A 283 -15.65 13.80 16.53
N PHE A 284 -15.10 14.43 15.50
CA PHE A 284 -13.92 15.31 15.57
C PHE A 284 -14.29 16.68 15.02
N PRO A 285 -14.75 17.61 15.90
CA PRO A 285 -15.24 18.90 15.47
C PRO A 285 -14.15 19.91 15.19
N ASN A 286 -14.47 20.88 14.32
CA ASN A 286 -13.80 22.16 14.25
C ASN A 286 -14.45 23.10 15.27
N TRP A 287 -13.84 23.28 16.42
CA TRP A 287 -14.38 24.06 17.53
C TRP A 287 -14.62 25.53 17.18
N GLU A 288 -13.83 26.11 16.27
CA GLU A 288 -14.03 27.47 15.79
C GLU A 288 -15.36 27.59 15.01
N ALA A 289 -15.59 26.64 14.10
CA ALA A 289 -16.84 26.58 13.33
C ALA A 289 -18.05 26.26 14.23
N ILE A 290 -17.90 25.36 15.21
CA ILE A 290 -18.97 25.05 16.19
C ILE A 290 -19.37 26.28 17.00
N ARG A 291 -18.41 27.07 17.48
CA ARG A 291 -18.69 28.32 18.25
C ARG A 291 -19.40 29.38 17.42
N ALA A 292 -19.22 29.38 16.10
CA ALA A 292 -19.84 30.35 15.21
C ALA A 292 -21.33 30.09 14.97
N ILE A 293 -21.86 28.91 15.31
CA ILE A 293 -23.26 28.56 15.14
C ILE A 293 -24.11 29.27 16.20
N GLY A 294 -25.02 30.12 15.75
CA GLY A 294 -25.86 30.93 16.63
C GLY A 294 -27.27 30.40 16.87
N SER A 295 -27.73 29.40 16.10
CA SER A 295 -29.09 28.86 16.20
C SER A 295 -29.20 27.42 15.69
N GLU A 296 -30.24 26.70 16.11
CA GLU A 296 -30.57 25.37 15.62
C GLU A 296 -30.83 25.35 14.11
N ALA A 297 -31.50 26.38 13.56
CA ALA A 297 -31.75 26.49 12.13
C ALA A 297 -30.48 26.65 11.31
N GLU A 298 -29.49 27.40 11.82
CA GLU A 298 -28.18 27.52 11.21
C GLU A 298 -27.43 26.16 11.27
N PHE A 299 -27.45 25.49 12.42
CA PHE A 299 -26.88 24.17 12.55
C PHE A 299 -27.51 23.17 11.56
N ALA A 300 -28.84 23.14 11.44
CA ALA A 300 -29.57 22.29 10.51
C ALA A 300 -29.11 22.49 9.04
N THR A 301 -28.74 23.72 8.68
CA THR A 301 -28.22 24.05 7.35
C THR A 301 -26.78 23.57 7.17
N VAL A 302 -25.92 23.90 8.14
CA VAL A 302 -24.47 23.65 8.05
C VAL A 302 -24.13 22.18 8.27
N MET A 303 -24.93 21.43 9.03
CA MET A 303 -24.68 20.00 9.29
C MET A 303 -24.75 19.13 8.04
N MET A 304 -25.36 19.63 6.96
CA MET A 304 -25.40 18.92 5.67
C MET A 304 -24.09 19.02 4.90
N THR A 305 -23.15 19.87 5.36
CA THR A 305 -21.83 20.10 4.77
C THR A 305 -20.72 19.54 5.66
N ASP A 306 -19.47 19.71 5.22
CA ASP A 306 -18.28 19.31 6.00
C ASP A 306 -17.70 20.43 6.90
N GLN A 307 -18.35 21.60 6.96
CA GLN A 307 -17.80 22.83 7.59
C GLN A 307 -17.50 22.67 9.09
N LEU A 308 -18.33 21.90 9.81
CA LEU A 308 -18.17 21.70 11.25
C LEU A 308 -17.10 20.67 11.63
N HIS A 309 -16.61 19.92 10.64
CA HIS A 309 -15.66 18.84 10.86
C HIS A 309 -14.20 19.34 10.94
N LEU A 310 -13.37 18.64 11.69
CA LEU A 310 -11.93 18.88 11.79
C LEU A 310 -11.28 18.83 10.40
N ARG A 311 -10.33 19.73 10.12
CA ARG A 311 -9.59 19.71 8.86
C ARG A 311 -8.63 18.51 8.81
N SER A 312 -8.54 17.85 7.66
CA SER A 312 -7.70 16.65 7.48
C SER A 312 -6.22 16.87 7.84
N ARG A 313 -5.68 18.08 7.64
CA ARG A 313 -4.30 18.42 8.02
C ARG A 313 -4.06 18.37 9.54
N GLN A 314 -5.11 18.56 10.35
CA GLN A 314 -4.99 18.54 11.81
C GLN A 314 -4.77 17.11 12.33
N VAL A 315 -5.23 16.07 11.61
CA VAL A 315 -4.89 14.67 11.90
C VAL A 315 -3.36 14.48 11.94
N SER A 316 -2.66 15.01 10.94
CA SER A 316 -1.18 14.91 10.92
C SER A 316 -0.52 15.68 12.06
N LYS A 317 -1.07 16.86 12.41
CA LYS A 317 -0.55 17.64 13.55
C LYS A 317 -0.80 16.94 14.89
N SER A 318 -1.98 16.36 15.09
CA SER A 318 -2.28 15.58 16.29
C SER A 318 -1.38 14.35 16.41
N LEU A 319 -1.16 13.62 15.32
CA LEU A 319 -0.26 12.45 15.32
C LEU A 319 1.21 12.86 15.59
N GLN A 320 1.65 14.00 15.07
CA GLN A 320 2.98 14.54 15.37
C GLN A 320 3.08 14.94 16.85
N HIS A 321 2.10 15.66 17.38
CA HIS A 321 2.06 16.03 18.80
C HIS A 321 2.08 14.79 19.70
N ILE A 322 1.30 13.75 19.38
CA ILE A 322 1.32 12.48 20.12
C ILE A 322 2.72 11.86 20.07
N SER A 323 3.38 11.83 18.90
CA SER A 323 4.75 11.30 18.77
C SER A 323 5.77 12.03 19.68
N GLU A 324 5.51 13.29 19.99
CA GLU A 324 6.34 14.11 20.88
C GLU A 324 5.99 13.91 22.37
N GLN A 325 4.78 13.42 22.68
CA GLN A 325 4.27 13.23 24.05
C GLN A 325 4.45 11.80 24.59
N ILE A 326 4.60 10.79 23.72
CA ILE A 326 4.83 9.39 24.13
C ILE A 326 6.32 9.13 24.32
N ASP A 327 6.68 8.40 25.35
CA ASP A 327 8.08 7.99 25.62
C ASP A 327 8.35 6.61 25.01
N PHE A 328 8.17 6.49 23.67
CA PHE A 328 8.40 5.26 22.94
C PHE A 328 9.31 5.47 21.72
N LYS A 329 10.36 4.68 21.66
CA LYS A 329 11.31 4.65 20.53
C LYS A 329 11.11 3.41 19.68
N SER A 330 11.26 3.59 18.37
CA SER A 330 11.27 2.47 17.43
C SER A 330 12.46 1.55 17.68
N GLU A 331 12.24 0.26 17.81
CA GLU A 331 13.29 -0.76 17.90
C GLU A 331 14.14 -0.86 16.62
N ARG A 332 13.62 -0.31 15.50
CA ARG A 332 14.30 -0.34 14.20
C ARG A 332 15.21 0.87 13.95
N THR A 333 14.95 2.00 14.60
CA THR A 333 15.68 3.27 14.34
C THR A 333 16.27 3.90 15.59
N ASP A 334 15.88 3.44 16.79
CA ASP A 334 16.21 4.06 18.09
C ASP A 334 15.78 5.55 18.18
N GLN A 335 14.78 5.95 17.36
CA GLN A 335 14.22 7.29 17.33
C GLN A 335 12.73 7.26 17.70
N SER A 336 12.17 8.42 18.08
CA SER A 336 10.72 8.58 18.27
C SER A 336 9.95 8.16 17.01
N LEU A 337 8.78 7.57 17.18
CA LEU A 337 7.96 7.09 16.06
C LEU A 337 7.53 8.25 15.15
N ASN A 338 7.81 8.14 13.86
CA ASN A 338 7.22 9.02 12.86
C ASN A 338 5.77 8.62 12.60
N LEU A 339 4.81 9.16 13.35
CA LEU A 339 3.39 8.80 13.26
C LEU A 339 2.68 9.53 12.13
N THR A 340 2.12 8.78 11.20
CA THR A 340 1.27 9.32 10.13
C THR A 340 0.09 8.38 9.85
N ALA A 341 -1.06 8.93 9.46
CA ALA A 341 -2.21 8.11 9.05
C ALA A 341 -1.87 7.18 7.85
N ARG A 342 -0.87 7.55 7.05
CA ARG A 342 -0.39 6.70 5.96
C ARG A 342 0.35 5.46 6.47
N ARG A 343 1.19 5.60 7.50
CA ARG A 343 1.89 4.46 8.11
C ARG A 343 0.90 3.50 8.75
N PHE A 344 -0.09 3.98 9.50
CA PHE A 344 -1.16 3.13 10.05
C PHE A 344 -1.91 2.38 8.94
N ARG A 345 -2.20 3.06 7.84
CA ARG A 345 -2.83 2.42 6.68
C ARG A 345 -1.95 1.34 6.05
N TYR A 346 -0.65 1.59 5.94
CA TYR A 346 0.31 0.61 5.47
C TYR A 346 0.38 -0.58 6.44
N THR A 347 0.38 -0.34 7.74
CA THR A 347 0.38 -1.36 8.78
C THR A 347 -0.84 -2.28 8.68
N VAL A 348 -2.06 -1.71 8.60
CA VAL A 348 -3.29 -2.50 8.44
C VAL A 348 -3.26 -3.34 7.16
N GLY A 349 -2.83 -2.77 6.03
CA GLY A 349 -2.74 -3.49 4.76
C GLY A 349 -1.68 -4.61 4.77
N THR A 350 -0.51 -4.35 5.35
CA THR A 350 0.57 -5.34 5.45
C THR A 350 0.21 -6.48 6.41
N ARG A 351 -0.37 -6.16 7.58
CA ARG A 351 -0.83 -7.18 8.54
C ARG A 351 -1.91 -8.07 7.92
N ALA A 352 -2.90 -7.49 7.24
CA ALA A 352 -3.91 -8.28 6.54
C ALA A 352 -3.30 -9.20 5.47
N ALA A 353 -2.27 -8.73 4.74
CA ALA A 353 -1.55 -9.57 3.79
C ALA A 353 -0.78 -10.71 4.48
N ARG A 354 -0.11 -10.44 5.62
CA ARG A 354 0.60 -11.45 6.43
C ARG A 354 -0.34 -12.52 6.98
N GLU A 355 -1.56 -12.13 7.36
CA GLU A 355 -2.62 -13.04 7.81
C GLU A 355 -3.24 -13.85 6.65
N GLY A 356 -2.79 -13.67 5.41
CA GLY A 356 -3.24 -14.44 4.25
C GLY A 356 -4.52 -13.92 3.60
N TYR A 357 -5.01 -12.73 3.96
CA TYR A 357 -6.20 -12.18 3.29
C TYR A 357 -5.91 -11.85 1.83
N GLY A 358 -6.84 -12.22 0.96
CA GLY A 358 -6.74 -11.99 -0.48
C GLY A 358 -6.87 -10.51 -0.87
N PRO A 359 -6.46 -10.15 -2.12
CA PRO A 359 -6.45 -8.77 -2.61
C PRO A 359 -7.77 -8.03 -2.46
N LEU A 360 -8.89 -8.72 -2.66
CA LEU A 360 -10.23 -8.13 -2.54
C LEU A 360 -10.55 -7.74 -1.11
N VAL A 361 -10.20 -8.57 -0.13
CA VAL A 361 -10.42 -8.29 1.30
C VAL A 361 -9.55 -7.11 1.75
N ILE A 362 -8.27 -7.07 1.32
CA ILE A 362 -7.38 -5.95 1.63
C ILE A 362 -7.87 -4.66 0.99
N ALA A 363 -8.36 -4.70 -0.27
CA ALA A 363 -8.99 -3.56 -0.92
C ALA A 363 -10.21 -3.05 -0.13
N GLU A 364 -11.05 -3.97 0.34
CA GLU A 364 -12.21 -3.68 1.17
C GLU A 364 -11.81 -3.04 2.50
N LEU A 365 -10.85 -3.63 3.23
CA LEU A 365 -10.32 -3.10 4.49
C LEU A 365 -9.74 -1.69 4.34
N LEU A 366 -9.10 -1.42 3.22
CA LEU A 366 -8.47 -0.12 2.96
C LEU A 366 -9.38 0.86 2.20
N ASP A 367 -10.64 0.52 1.93
CA ASP A 367 -11.55 1.34 1.11
C ASP A 367 -10.90 1.75 -0.22
N HIS A 368 -10.30 0.79 -0.93
CA HIS A 368 -9.87 0.95 -2.30
C HIS A 368 -11.04 0.69 -3.26
N SER A 369 -11.15 1.48 -4.33
CA SER A 369 -12.14 1.27 -5.39
C SER A 369 -11.75 0.15 -6.35
N ASP A 370 -10.45 -0.21 -6.36
CA ASP A 370 -9.86 -1.27 -7.19
C ASP A 370 -8.72 -1.98 -6.47
N THR A 371 -8.23 -3.07 -7.03
CA THR A 371 -7.13 -3.88 -6.46
C THR A 371 -5.74 -3.45 -6.94
N GLN A 372 -5.63 -2.48 -7.87
CA GLN A 372 -4.33 -2.08 -8.45
C GLN A 372 -3.30 -1.63 -7.41
N ASN A 373 -3.77 -0.99 -6.34
CA ASN A 373 -2.91 -0.49 -5.28
C ASN A 373 -2.72 -1.49 -4.12
N VAL A 374 -3.29 -2.69 -4.21
CA VAL A 374 -3.18 -3.73 -3.16
C VAL A 374 -1.93 -4.58 -3.33
N GLY A 375 -1.45 -4.75 -4.57
CA GLY A 375 -0.27 -5.56 -4.88
C GLY A 375 0.99 -5.16 -4.08
N ILE A 376 1.10 -3.90 -3.67
CA ILE A 376 2.23 -3.44 -2.84
C ILE A 376 2.28 -4.07 -1.44
N TYR A 377 1.16 -4.55 -0.92
CA TYR A 377 1.09 -5.22 0.38
C TYR A 377 1.36 -6.71 0.30
N ILE A 378 1.11 -7.33 -0.85
CA ILE A 378 1.17 -8.79 -1.04
C ILE A 378 2.52 -9.24 -1.59
N GLN A 379 3.19 -8.42 -2.40
CA GLN A 379 4.39 -8.80 -3.15
C GLN A 379 5.62 -9.17 -2.28
N ASN A 380 5.70 -8.69 -1.04
CA ASN A 380 6.86 -8.86 -0.16
C ASN A 380 6.44 -9.25 1.26
N VAL A 381 5.62 -10.28 1.40
CA VAL A 381 5.25 -10.84 2.70
C VAL A 381 6.13 -12.08 2.94
N PRO A 382 7.14 -12.03 3.84
CA PRO A 382 8.03 -13.17 4.11
C PRO A 382 7.26 -14.43 4.52
N GLU A 383 6.15 -14.27 5.21
CA GLU A 383 5.27 -15.35 5.65
C GLU A 383 4.62 -16.10 4.47
N HIS A 384 4.47 -15.47 3.31
CA HIS A 384 4.00 -16.15 2.10
C HIS A 384 5.01 -17.17 1.57
N ALA A 385 6.32 -16.95 1.76
CA ALA A 385 7.33 -17.94 1.40
C ALA A 385 7.14 -19.22 2.22
N ALA A 386 6.91 -19.10 3.53
CA ALA A 386 6.64 -20.25 4.39
C ALA A 386 5.34 -20.98 4.01
N LEU A 387 4.28 -20.25 3.64
CA LEU A 387 3.03 -20.86 3.15
C LEU A 387 3.22 -21.57 1.80
N ILE A 388 4.01 -20.99 0.89
CA ILE A 388 4.37 -21.62 -0.38
C ILE A 388 5.19 -22.88 -0.12
N ASP A 389 6.22 -22.80 0.73
CA ASP A 389 7.04 -23.95 1.11
C ASP A 389 6.17 -25.07 1.70
N GLN A 390 5.25 -24.74 2.61
CA GLN A 390 4.33 -25.73 3.18
C GLN A 390 3.39 -26.32 2.13
N ALA A 391 2.85 -25.52 1.21
CA ALA A 391 1.94 -25.98 0.16
C ALA A 391 2.62 -26.88 -0.85
N VAL A 392 3.90 -26.65 -1.17
CA VAL A 392 4.66 -27.42 -2.17
C VAL A 392 5.56 -28.48 -1.55
N ALA A 393 5.80 -28.47 -0.23
CA ALA A 393 6.69 -29.40 0.46
C ALA A 393 6.34 -30.85 0.19
N SER A 394 5.04 -31.21 0.19
CA SER A 394 4.58 -32.57 -0.11
C SER A 394 4.85 -32.97 -1.56
N GLN A 395 4.85 -32.02 -2.49
CA GLN A 395 5.16 -32.26 -3.90
C GLN A 395 6.67 -32.34 -4.14
N LEU A 396 7.47 -31.62 -3.36
CA LEU A 396 8.93 -31.63 -3.43
C LEU A 396 9.57 -32.78 -2.61
N ALA A 397 8.85 -33.37 -1.64
CA ALA A 397 9.37 -34.47 -0.82
C ALA A 397 9.92 -35.66 -1.64
N PRO A 398 9.30 -36.11 -2.77
CA PRO A 398 9.87 -37.16 -3.61
C PRO A 398 11.20 -36.78 -4.25
N PHE A 399 11.44 -35.48 -4.47
CA PHE A 399 12.71 -34.98 -4.99
C PHE A 399 13.76 -34.84 -3.88
N ALA A 400 13.34 -34.45 -2.65
CA ALA A 400 14.22 -34.36 -1.49
C ALA A 400 14.77 -35.74 -1.05
N GLN A 401 14.04 -36.82 -1.31
CA GLN A 401 14.46 -38.21 -1.10
C GLN A 401 14.55 -38.95 -2.43
N ALA A 402 15.35 -38.44 -3.34
CA ALA A 402 15.49 -39.06 -4.66
C ALA A 402 16.21 -40.42 -4.58
N PHE A 403 17.24 -40.55 -3.74
CA PHE A 403 17.87 -41.83 -3.46
C PHE A 403 17.09 -42.61 -2.39
N ALA A 404 16.63 -43.80 -2.75
CA ALA A 404 15.80 -44.62 -1.88
C ALA A 404 16.49 -45.94 -1.42
N GLY A 405 17.70 -46.20 -1.87
CA GLY A 405 18.45 -47.40 -1.56
C GLY A 405 19.29 -47.34 -0.28
N VAL A 406 20.20 -48.27 -0.09
CA VAL A 406 21.11 -48.35 1.10
C VAL A 406 22.56 -48.48 0.65
N ILE A 407 23.39 -47.51 1.01
CA ILE A 407 24.83 -47.54 0.71
C ILE A 407 25.53 -48.63 1.54
N VAL A 408 26.28 -49.48 0.86
CA VAL A 408 27.05 -50.57 1.45
C VAL A 408 28.53 -50.33 1.30
N SER A 409 29.33 -50.82 2.26
CA SER A 409 30.80 -50.59 2.30
C SER A 409 31.56 -51.24 1.14
N SER A 410 31.02 -52.32 0.57
CA SER A 410 31.61 -53.04 -0.56
C SER A 410 30.59 -54.02 -1.16
N LYS A 411 30.91 -54.62 -2.31
CA LYS A 411 30.10 -55.68 -2.93
C LYS A 411 29.82 -56.81 -1.93
N ALA A 412 30.79 -57.25 -1.16
CA ALA A 412 30.63 -58.35 -0.20
C ALA A 412 29.61 -58.05 0.93
N ALA A 413 29.39 -56.79 1.23
CA ALA A 413 28.39 -56.36 2.23
C ALA A 413 26.97 -56.23 1.67
N ALA A 414 26.78 -56.36 0.38
CA ALA A 414 25.47 -56.26 -0.27
C ALA A 414 24.65 -57.55 -0.12
N VAL A 415 23.32 -57.44 -0.11
CA VAL A 415 22.36 -58.56 0.07
C VAL A 415 22.59 -59.69 -0.92
N ARG A 416 22.96 -59.34 -2.17
CA ARG A 416 23.26 -60.31 -3.24
C ARG A 416 24.73 -60.18 -3.70
N GLY A 417 25.66 -59.85 -2.85
CA GLY A 417 27.04 -59.58 -3.21
C GLY A 417 27.79 -60.76 -3.86
N ASN A 418 27.37 -62.00 -3.61
CA ASN A 418 27.94 -63.22 -4.20
C ASN A 418 27.32 -63.59 -5.55
N ASP A 419 26.29 -62.89 -6.04
CA ASP A 419 25.60 -63.14 -7.27
C ASP A 419 26.09 -62.17 -8.36
N PRO A 420 26.83 -62.64 -9.39
CA PRO A 420 27.34 -61.77 -10.47
C PRO A 420 26.22 -61.06 -11.26
N ASP A 421 25.05 -61.68 -11.34
CA ASP A 421 23.90 -61.12 -12.07
C ASP A 421 23.22 -59.98 -11.31
N SER A 422 23.58 -59.75 -10.05
CA SER A 422 23.11 -58.65 -9.25
C SER A 422 23.93 -57.34 -9.41
N ASP A 423 25.05 -57.39 -10.11
CA ASP A 423 25.93 -56.25 -10.32
C ASP A 423 25.27 -55.20 -11.21
N VAL A 424 25.19 -54.00 -10.70
CA VAL A 424 24.81 -52.80 -11.47
C VAL A 424 26.06 -52.12 -11.95
N ARG A 425 26.23 -51.99 -13.26
CA ARG A 425 27.45 -51.47 -13.89
C ARG A 425 27.15 -50.17 -14.64
N SER A 426 28.11 -49.26 -14.62
CA SER A 426 28.10 -48.06 -15.44
C SER A 426 28.33 -48.37 -16.92
N THR A 427 28.14 -47.35 -17.77
CA THR A 427 28.35 -47.44 -19.23
C THR A 427 29.74 -47.90 -19.64
N ASN A 428 30.76 -47.63 -18.80
CA ASN A 428 32.15 -48.05 -18.99
C ASN A 428 32.48 -49.43 -18.35
N GLY A 429 31.46 -50.18 -17.90
CA GLY A 429 31.58 -51.53 -17.34
C GLY A 429 32.00 -51.59 -15.87
N ARG A 430 32.28 -50.48 -15.22
CA ARG A 430 32.64 -50.46 -13.79
C ARG A 430 31.41 -50.69 -12.92
N GLY A 431 31.56 -51.45 -11.86
CA GLY A 431 30.49 -51.70 -10.89
C GLY A 431 30.14 -50.47 -10.09
N THR A 432 28.87 -50.11 -10.01
CA THR A 432 28.34 -48.99 -9.22
C THR A 432 27.65 -49.44 -7.94
N GLY A 433 27.16 -50.68 -7.91
CA GLY A 433 26.42 -51.22 -6.78
C GLY A 433 25.82 -52.58 -7.08
N THR A 434 24.97 -53.06 -6.19
CA THR A 434 24.28 -54.32 -6.25
C THR A 434 22.78 -54.14 -6.24
N CYS A 435 22.02 -54.89 -7.07
CA CYS A 435 20.59 -54.97 -6.98
C CYS A 435 20.16 -55.98 -5.92
N GLY A 436 19.50 -55.55 -4.86
CA GLY A 436 18.98 -56.42 -3.79
C GLY A 436 17.69 -57.16 -4.14
N SER A 437 17.12 -56.95 -5.32
CA SER A 437 15.90 -57.64 -5.77
C SER A 437 16.22 -59.01 -6.34
N PHE A 438 15.38 -59.99 -6.05
CA PHE A 438 15.48 -61.36 -6.60
C PHE A 438 14.60 -61.55 -7.85
N GLY A 439 13.84 -60.52 -8.26
CA GLY A 439 12.96 -60.59 -9.42
C GLY A 439 13.60 -60.00 -10.68
N PHE A 440 12.96 -60.25 -11.82
CA PHE A 440 13.33 -59.64 -13.10
C PHE A 440 13.13 -58.13 -13.08
N CYS A 441 14.11 -57.36 -13.59
CA CYS A 441 14.01 -55.93 -13.75
C CYS A 441 14.29 -55.55 -15.21
N ALA A 442 13.36 -54.80 -15.84
CA ALA A 442 13.49 -54.32 -17.22
C ALA A 442 14.09 -52.91 -17.31
N ALA A 443 14.63 -52.36 -16.21
CA ALA A 443 15.19 -51.01 -16.19
C ALA A 443 16.54 -50.93 -16.93
N SER A 444 16.78 -49.83 -17.65
CA SER A 444 18.06 -49.52 -18.29
C SER A 444 19.07 -49.06 -17.27
N VAL A 445 19.83 -49.98 -16.64
CA VAL A 445 20.85 -49.70 -15.65
C VAL A 445 21.98 -48.78 -16.19
N PRO A 446 22.65 -47.97 -15.38
CA PRO A 446 22.55 -47.84 -13.91
C PRO A 446 21.63 -46.70 -13.43
N ILE A 447 21.25 -45.78 -14.29
CA ILE A 447 20.62 -44.50 -13.89
C ILE A 447 19.32 -44.72 -13.09
N PRO A 448 18.34 -45.51 -13.53
CA PRO A 448 17.11 -45.75 -12.78
C PRO A 448 17.33 -46.44 -11.43
N CYS A 449 18.46 -47.16 -11.28
CA CYS A 449 18.76 -47.86 -10.04
C CYS A 449 18.92 -46.88 -8.87
N TYR A 450 19.48 -45.69 -9.08
CA TYR A 450 19.67 -44.70 -8.02
C TYR A 450 18.37 -44.21 -7.38
N THR A 451 17.25 -44.30 -8.04
CA THR A 451 15.94 -44.01 -7.49
C THR A 451 15.19 -45.24 -6.97
N CYS A 452 15.82 -46.44 -7.03
CA CYS A 452 15.22 -47.70 -6.65
C CYS A 452 15.54 -48.07 -5.20
N VAL A 453 14.54 -48.54 -4.43
CA VAL A 453 14.69 -48.97 -3.04
C VAL A 453 15.58 -50.24 -2.87
N HIS A 454 15.73 -51.03 -3.93
CA HIS A 454 16.57 -52.24 -3.92
C HIS A 454 18.01 -51.98 -4.28
N PHE A 455 18.39 -50.76 -4.67
CA PHE A 455 19.76 -50.46 -5.08
C PHE A 455 20.65 -50.27 -3.87
N GLN A 456 21.79 -50.97 -3.90
CA GLN A 456 22.85 -50.91 -2.88
C GLN A 456 24.13 -50.41 -3.53
N PRO A 457 24.34 -49.09 -3.65
CA PRO A 457 25.56 -48.51 -4.18
C PRO A 457 26.75 -48.82 -3.27
N TRP A 458 27.90 -49.18 -3.90
CA TRP A 458 29.14 -49.44 -3.16
C TRP A 458 29.84 -48.14 -2.82
N LEU A 459 30.46 -48.08 -1.63
CA LEU A 459 31.11 -46.90 -1.14
C LEU A 459 32.23 -46.37 -2.05
N ASP A 460 32.89 -47.30 -2.78
CA ASP A 460 34.00 -47.05 -3.70
C ASP A 460 33.55 -47.04 -5.18
N GLY A 461 32.26 -47.03 -5.43
CA GLY A 461 31.68 -47.00 -6.79
C GLY A 461 31.99 -45.66 -7.51
N PRO A 462 32.00 -45.67 -8.87
CA PRO A 462 32.30 -44.51 -9.69
C PRO A 462 31.11 -43.53 -9.80
N HIS A 463 30.50 -43.17 -8.68
CA HIS A 463 29.26 -42.35 -8.63
C HIS A 463 29.48 -40.93 -9.14
N GLN A 464 30.66 -40.34 -8.85
CA GLN A 464 31.03 -39.00 -9.30
C GLN A 464 31.17 -38.92 -10.82
N GLU A 465 31.75 -39.97 -11.44
CA GLU A 465 31.88 -40.00 -12.89
C GLU A 465 30.51 -40.05 -13.55
N LEU A 466 29.61 -40.91 -13.05
CA LEU A 466 28.24 -41.03 -13.55
C LEU A 466 27.41 -39.77 -13.37
N LEU A 467 27.62 -39.03 -12.24
CA LEU A 467 27.01 -37.74 -12.02
C LEU A 467 27.44 -36.74 -13.09
N SER A 468 28.74 -36.69 -13.38
CA SER A 468 29.28 -35.79 -14.41
C SER A 468 28.72 -36.11 -15.81
N GLU A 469 28.69 -37.38 -16.18
CA GLU A 469 28.07 -37.81 -17.46
C GLU A 469 26.60 -37.40 -17.59
N LEU A 470 25.83 -37.50 -16.49
CA LEU A 470 24.41 -37.14 -16.51
C LEU A 470 24.18 -35.65 -16.56
N LEU A 471 25.03 -34.85 -15.92
CA LEU A 471 25.01 -33.39 -16.00
C LEU A 471 25.37 -32.89 -17.40
N GLU A 472 26.36 -33.52 -18.06
CA GLU A 472 26.70 -33.21 -19.45
C GLU A 472 25.55 -33.57 -20.40
N GLU A 473 24.91 -34.72 -20.21
CA GLU A 473 23.75 -35.11 -21.01
C GLU A 473 22.58 -34.14 -20.82
N ARG A 474 22.32 -33.71 -19.59
CA ARG A 474 21.30 -32.69 -19.33
C ARG A 474 21.60 -31.37 -20.05
N ALA A 475 22.85 -30.93 -20.02
CA ALA A 475 23.29 -29.73 -20.71
C ALA A 475 23.12 -29.87 -22.24
N ARG A 476 23.47 -31.03 -22.78
CA ARG A 476 23.27 -31.37 -24.21
C ARG A 476 21.80 -31.35 -24.61
N VAL A 477 20.92 -31.91 -23.77
CA VAL A 477 19.47 -31.89 -24.02
C VAL A 477 18.95 -30.48 -24.08
N VAL A 478 19.38 -29.60 -23.17
CA VAL A 478 19.00 -28.16 -23.18
C VAL A 478 19.49 -27.49 -24.46
N GLU A 479 20.73 -27.72 -24.86
CA GLU A 479 21.33 -27.13 -26.07
C GLU A 479 20.61 -27.54 -27.35
N VAL A 480 20.26 -28.82 -27.46
CA VAL A 480 19.61 -29.38 -28.67
C VAL A 480 18.11 -29.05 -28.73
N THR A 481 17.42 -29.11 -27.60
CA THR A 481 15.95 -28.98 -27.59
C THR A 481 15.49 -27.55 -27.26
N HIS A 482 16.32 -26.74 -26.63
CA HIS A 482 15.99 -25.44 -26.04
C HIS A 482 14.79 -25.49 -25.08
N ASP A 483 14.48 -26.68 -24.53
CA ASP A 483 13.36 -26.91 -23.63
C ASP A 483 13.83 -27.47 -22.27
N LEU A 484 13.70 -26.62 -21.24
CA LEU A 484 14.05 -26.96 -19.87
C LEU A 484 13.15 -28.06 -19.29
N THR A 485 11.93 -28.21 -19.79
CA THR A 485 10.97 -29.23 -19.31
C THR A 485 11.42 -30.62 -19.73
N ILE A 486 11.97 -30.77 -20.95
CA ILE A 486 12.52 -32.02 -21.44
C ILE A 486 13.77 -32.37 -20.64
N ALA A 487 14.67 -31.43 -20.42
CA ALA A 487 15.87 -31.64 -19.64
C ALA A 487 15.59 -32.02 -18.18
N ALA A 488 14.52 -31.50 -17.59
CA ALA A 488 14.10 -31.78 -16.21
C ALA A 488 13.74 -33.23 -15.94
N VAL A 489 13.53 -34.07 -16.97
CA VAL A 489 13.32 -35.52 -16.83
C VAL A 489 14.52 -36.18 -16.15
N LEU A 490 15.74 -35.63 -16.30
CA LEU A 490 16.96 -36.16 -15.69
C LEU A 490 17.15 -35.68 -14.24
N ASP A 491 16.46 -34.64 -13.81
CA ASP A 491 16.73 -33.93 -12.54
C ASP A 491 16.59 -34.85 -11.31
N ARG A 492 15.61 -35.76 -11.31
CA ARG A 492 15.45 -36.71 -10.19
C ARG A 492 16.62 -37.68 -10.07
N SER A 493 17.11 -38.17 -11.20
CA SER A 493 18.25 -39.10 -11.23
C SER A 493 19.55 -38.39 -10.85
N ILE A 494 19.74 -37.17 -11.33
CA ILE A 494 20.87 -36.32 -10.94
C ILE A 494 20.88 -36.12 -9.42
N LEU A 495 19.75 -35.75 -8.83
CA LEU A 495 19.63 -35.55 -7.38
C LEU A 495 19.91 -36.85 -6.61
N ALA A 496 19.39 -37.99 -7.06
CA ALA A 496 19.64 -39.28 -6.42
C ALA A 496 21.15 -39.68 -6.43
N ILE A 497 21.80 -39.46 -7.56
CA ILE A 497 23.26 -39.73 -7.66
C ILE A 497 24.06 -38.76 -6.80
N THR A 498 23.69 -37.46 -6.77
CA THR A 498 24.32 -36.46 -5.89
C THR A 498 24.22 -36.89 -4.43
N GLN A 499 23.05 -37.33 -3.97
CA GLN A 499 22.84 -37.81 -2.61
C GLN A 499 23.73 -39.02 -2.26
N VAL A 500 23.94 -39.93 -3.22
CA VAL A 500 24.85 -41.07 -3.04
C VAL A 500 26.29 -40.59 -2.97
N VAL A 501 26.73 -39.67 -3.84
CA VAL A 501 28.08 -39.09 -3.83
C VAL A 501 28.38 -38.41 -2.50
N ASP A 502 27.47 -37.55 -2.03
CA ASP A 502 27.64 -36.82 -0.77
C ASP A 502 27.72 -37.77 0.43
N ALA A 503 26.84 -38.77 0.48
CA ALA A 503 26.81 -39.76 1.54
C ALA A 503 28.02 -40.69 1.52
N CYS A 504 28.57 -41.05 0.35
CA CYS A 504 29.79 -41.79 0.21
C CYS A 504 30.98 -40.95 0.71
N ASN A 505 31.09 -39.70 0.28
CA ASN A 505 32.17 -38.79 0.70
C ASN A 505 32.14 -38.56 2.22
N ALA A 506 30.97 -38.35 2.83
CA ALA A 506 30.85 -38.21 4.28
C ALA A 506 31.31 -39.48 5.05
N ARG A 507 30.98 -40.68 4.54
CA ARG A 507 31.40 -41.94 5.17
C ARG A 507 32.91 -42.22 5.00
N LEU A 508 33.51 -41.83 3.86
CA LEU A 508 34.93 -41.94 3.63
C LEU A 508 35.74 -41.00 4.55
N ALA A 509 35.28 -39.73 4.70
CA ALA A 509 35.89 -38.77 5.59
C ALA A 509 35.91 -39.25 7.07
N THR A 510 34.82 -39.81 7.57
CA THR A 510 34.76 -40.37 8.93
C THR A 510 35.62 -41.62 9.14
N ARG A 511 35.98 -42.31 8.07
CA ARG A 511 36.85 -43.50 8.12
C ARG A 511 38.33 -43.14 8.20
N ASP A 512 38.74 -42.09 7.53
CA ASP A 512 40.10 -41.56 7.57
C ASP A 512 40.44 -40.99 8.95
N ASP A 513 39.51 -40.30 9.60
CA ASP A 513 39.68 -39.79 10.97
C ASP A 513 39.82 -40.90 12.03
N SER A 514 39.27 -42.10 11.77
CA SER A 514 39.35 -43.25 12.69
C SER A 514 40.62 -44.11 12.55
N VAL A 515 41.43 -43.92 11.50
CA VAL A 515 42.69 -44.64 11.24
C VAL A 515 43.90 -43.80 11.65
N GLY A 516 43.71 -42.51 11.95
CA GLY A 516 44.76 -41.56 12.35
C GLY A 516 44.93 -41.37 13.86
N THR A 517 44.24 -42.16 14.70
CA THR A 517 44.41 -42.24 16.15
C THR A 517 44.88 -43.63 16.52
#